data_deb5d406f63d34e08cf146f490d82486
#
_entry.id   deb5d406f63d34e08cf146f490d82486
#
_cell.length_a   1.000
_cell.length_b   1.000
_cell.length_c   1.000
_cell.angle_alpha   90.00
_cell.angle_beta   90.00
_cell.angle_gamma   90.00
#
_symmetry.space_group_name_H-M   'P 1'
#
loop_
_entity.id
_entity.type
_entity.pdbx_description
1 polymer ?
#
loop_
_entity_poly.entity_id
_entity_poly.type
_entity_poly.pdbx_seq_one_letter_code
_entity_poly.pdbx_strand_id
1 'polypeptide(L)'
;MVFEGRTVTSIGVSTPKARRRTRIAILIVATGISVLAFLLVVAAWQNDRAITSDEGRATAEVLSAGKLRSAVSFVTPDGVTHNPQLGVLYPTNLIAGQRIDVEFAKSDPDLVRVSGRNASVAIIPAASVIVVTWLIAAPALLVIRRRDRQDLVHG
;
A
#
# COMPACT_ATOMS: atom_id res chain seq x y z
N MET A 1 -11.45 -8.14 63.11
CA MET A 1 -10.96 -6.86 62.58
C MET A 1 -10.07 -7.21 61.40
N VAL A 2 -10.65 -7.22 60.22
CA VAL A 2 -9.96 -7.65 58.97
C VAL A 2 -9.52 -6.41 58.24
N PHE A 3 -8.21 -6.19 58.09
CA PHE A 3 -7.64 -5.13 57.28
C PHE A 3 -7.63 -5.60 55.82
N GLU A 4 -8.53 -5.04 55.02
CA GLU A 4 -8.63 -5.23 53.60
C GLU A 4 -7.50 -4.43 52.91
N GLY A 5 -6.49 -5.19 52.43
CA GLY A 5 -5.36 -4.66 51.68
C GLY A 5 -5.81 -4.11 50.33
N ARG A 6 -5.87 -2.76 50.24
CA ARG A 6 -6.10 -2.03 49.02
C ARG A 6 -4.88 -2.24 48.09
N THR A 7 -4.99 -3.10 47.10
CA THR A 7 -4.01 -3.21 46.01
C THR A 7 -3.99 -1.90 45.22
N VAL A 8 -3.01 -1.08 45.52
CA VAL A 8 -2.71 0.11 44.70
C VAL A 8 -2.14 -0.38 43.39
N THR A 9 -2.97 -0.38 42.36
CA THR A 9 -2.51 -0.60 40.97
C THR A 9 -1.58 0.56 40.65
N SER A 10 -0.27 0.29 40.65
CA SER A 10 0.73 1.27 40.22
C SER A 10 0.53 1.55 38.75
N ILE A 11 -0.11 2.68 38.43
CA ILE A 11 -0.14 3.25 37.08
C ILE A 11 1.32 3.57 36.78
N GLY A 12 1.91 2.74 35.93
CA GLY A 12 3.31 2.84 35.53
C GLY A 12 3.62 4.24 34.99
N VAL A 13 4.27 5.06 35.77
CA VAL A 13 4.80 6.37 35.36
C VAL A 13 5.90 6.07 34.34
N SER A 14 5.61 6.25 33.05
CA SER A 14 6.58 6.04 31.98
C SER A 14 7.73 7.04 32.14
N THR A 15 8.96 6.51 32.28
CA THR A 15 10.16 7.34 32.46
C THR A 15 10.41 8.22 31.20
N PRO A 16 11.05 9.40 31.34
CA PRO A 16 11.37 10.30 30.22
C PRO A 16 12.11 9.60 29.08
N LYS A 17 12.98 8.65 29.41
CA LYS A 17 13.71 7.81 28.43
C LYS A 17 12.77 6.90 27.63
N ALA A 18 11.76 6.32 28.28
CA ALA A 18 10.77 5.47 27.62
C ALA A 18 9.92 6.28 26.62
N ARG A 19 9.45 7.47 27.02
CA ARG A 19 8.67 8.36 26.14
C ARG A 19 9.46 8.80 24.91
N ARG A 20 10.74 9.15 25.07
CA ARG A 20 11.62 9.47 23.94
C ARG A 20 11.77 8.29 22.98
N ARG A 21 11.96 7.08 23.49
CA ARG A 21 12.03 5.86 22.66
C ARG A 21 10.73 5.61 21.90
N THR A 22 9.58 5.71 22.56
CA THR A 22 8.27 5.56 21.92
C THR A 22 8.05 6.59 20.82
N ARG A 23 8.41 7.86 21.05
CA ARG A 23 8.31 8.92 20.05
C ARG A 23 9.18 8.64 18.82
N ILE A 24 10.42 8.20 19.00
CA ILE A 24 11.31 7.83 17.92
C ILE A 24 10.75 6.61 17.15
N ALA A 25 10.25 5.60 17.85
CA ALA A 25 9.65 4.43 17.24
C ALA A 25 8.44 4.79 16.37
N ILE A 26 7.53 5.63 16.86
CA ILE A 26 6.36 6.11 16.09
C ILE A 26 6.82 6.85 14.82
N LEU A 27 7.82 7.72 14.93
CA LEU A 27 8.36 8.45 13.76
C LEU A 27 8.99 7.51 12.75
N ILE A 28 9.79 6.55 13.18
CA ILE A 28 10.44 5.57 12.29
C ILE A 28 9.38 4.76 11.56
N VAL A 29 8.36 4.24 12.27
CA VAL A 29 7.30 3.44 11.67
C VAL A 29 6.47 4.27 10.69
N ALA A 30 6.02 5.47 11.08
CA ALA A 30 5.22 6.33 10.21
C ALA A 30 5.98 6.75 8.96
N THR A 31 7.26 7.12 9.11
CA THR A 31 8.12 7.48 7.96
C THR A 31 8.38 6.26 7.07
N GLY A 32 8.66 5.09 7.67
CA GLY A 32 8.87 3.85 6.91
C GLY A 32 7.66 3.45 6.07
N ILE A 33 6.46 3.51 6.64
CA ILE A 33 5.21 3.26 5.90
C ILE A 33 5.03 4.28 4.77
N SER A 34 5.29 5.56 5.03
CA SER A 34 5.16 6.63 4.02
C SER A 34 6.14 6.43 2.86
N VAL A 35 7.39 6.10 3.16
CA VAL A 35 8.43 5.81 2.14
C VAL A 35 8.03 4.59 1.31
N LEU A 36 7.57 3.51 1.95
CA LEU A 36 7.13 2.31 1.25
C LEU A 36 5.95 2.60 0.33
N ALA A 37 4.93 3.32 0.80
CA ALA A 37 3.79 3.73 -0.01
C ALA A 37 4.21 4.59 -1.21
N PHE A 38 5.15 5.52 -1.00
CA PHE A 38 5.71 6.34 -2.07
C PHE A 38 6.45 5.50 -3.13
N LEU A 39 7.30 4.55 -2.70
CA LEU A 39 8.02 3.67 -3.61
C LEU A 39 7.07 2.79 -4.45
N LEU A 40 5.96 2.33 -3.87
CA LEU A 40 4.93 1.58 -4.59
C LEU A 40 4.27 2.44 -5.69
N VAL A 41 3.99 3.71 -5.41
CA VAL A 41 3.45 4.64 -6.41
C VAL A 41 4.45 4.88 -7.54
N VAL A 42 5.73 5.08 -7.21
CA VAL A 42 6.79 5.27 -8.20
C VAL A 42 6.93 4.03 -9.09
N ALA A 43 6.91 2.83 -8.51
CA ALA A 43 6.98 1.57 -9.27
C ALA A 43 5.76 1.41 -10.21
N ALA A 44 4.55 1.70 -9.72
CA ALA A 44 3.34 1.67 -10.54
C ALA A 44 3.42 2.66 -11.71
N TRP A 45 3.94 3.85 -11.46
CA TRP A 45 4.11 4.88 -12.49
C TRP A 45 5.18 4.51 -13.53
N GLN A 46 6.28 3.88 -13.12
CA GLN A 46 7.30 3.38 -14.04
C GLN A 46 6.73 2.29 -14.97
N ASN A 47 5.99 1.33 -14.43
CA ASN A 47 5.33 0.30 -15.22
C ASN A 47 4.30 0.90 -16.21
N ASP A 48 3.50 1.86 -15.74
CA ASP A 48 2.53 2.57 -16.58
C ASP A 48 3.21 3.31 -17.74
N ARG A 49 4.33 3.94 -17.44
CA ARG A 49 5.12 4.66 -18.44
C ARG A 49 5.78 3.72 -19.45
N ALA A 50 6.25 2.55 -19.03
CA ALA A 50 6.79 1.52 -19.91
C ALA A 50 5.73 1.02 -20.90
N ILE A 51 4.51 0.73 -20.42
CA ILE A 51 3.40 0.33 -21.29
C ILE A 51 3.01 1.46 -22.24
N THR A 52 2.89 2.71 -21.74
CA THR A 52 2.42 3.85 -22.55
C THR A 52 3.43 4.27 -23.61
N SER A 53 4.74 4.10 -23.37
CA SER A 53 5.78 4.50 -24.33
C SER A 53 5.88 3.59 -25.55
N ASP A 54 5.46 2.32 -25.43
CA ASP A 54 5.52 1.31 -26.49
C ASP A 54 4.25 0.46 -26.47
N GLU A 55 3.09 1.12 -26.50
CA GLU A 55 1.78 0.52 -26.30
C GLU A 55 1.39 -0.43 -27.45
N GLY A 56 1.09 -1.66 -27.09
CA GLY A 56 0.35 -2.61 -27.89
C GLY A 56 -1.03 -2.86 -27.30
N ARG A 57 -2.01 -3.16 -28.13
CA ARG A 57 -3.37 -3.53 -27.72
C ARG A 57 -3.73 -4.90 -28.25
N ALA A 58 -4.38 -5.69 -27.43
CA ALA A 58 -4.89 -6.99 -27.80
C ALA A 58 -6.18 -7.30 -27.02
N THR A 59 -6.95 -8.26 -27.54
CA THR A 59 -8.04 -8.85 -26.77
C THR A 59 -7.50 -10.10 -26.07
N ALA A 60 -7.59 -10.15 -24.77
CA ALA A 60 -7.14 -11.26 -23.94
C ALA A 60 -8.34 -12.10 -23.46
N GLU A 61 -8.13 -13.40 -23.35
CA GLU A 61 -9.06 -14.31 -22.71
C GLU A 61 -8.64 -14.51 -21.24
N VAL A 62 -9.60 -14.43 -20.35
CA VAL A 62 -9.39 -14.66 -18.89
C VAL A 62 -9.37 -16.16 -18.64
N LEU A 63 -8.19 -16.70 -18.32
CA LEU A 63 -8.03 -18.12 -18.01
C LEU A 63 -8.51 -18.47 -16.59
N SER A 64 -8.22 -17.58 -15.64
CA SER A 64 -8.71 -17.71 -14.27
C SER A 64 -8.94 -16.36 -13.64
N ALA A 65 -10.03 -16.22 -12.89
CA ALA A 65 -10.41 -15.00 -12.22
C ALA A 65 -10.08 -15.10 -10.73
N GLY A 66 -9.14 -14.28 -10.25
CA GLY A 66 -8.76 -14.16 -8.84
C GLY A 66 -9.11 -12.79 -8.26
N LYS A 67 -9.14 -12.67 -6.92
CA LYS A 67 -9.47 -11.41 -6.24
C LYS A 67 -8.41 -10.31 -6.43
N LEU A 68 -7.14 -10.68 -6.52
CA LEU A 68 -6.02 -9.75 -6.64
C LEU A 68 -5.38 -9.80 -8.03
N ARG A 69 -5.40 -10.96 -8.68
CA ARG A 69 -4.81 -11.19 -9.99
C ARG A 69 -5.69 -12.14 -10.77
N SER A 70 -5.75 -11.97 -12.09
CA SER A 70 -6.37 -12.91 -13.02
C SER A 70 -5.35 -13.31 -14.07
N ALA A 71 -5.28 -14.61 -14.34
CA ALA A 71 -4.48 -15.11 -15.43
C ALA A 71 -5.20 -14.81 -16.76
N VAL A 72 -4.46 -14.29 -17.71
CA VAL A 72 -4.97 -13.96 -19.05
C VAL A 72 -4.06 -14.54 -20.12
N SER A 73 -4.62 -14.83 -21.29
CA SER A 73 -3.89 -15.20 -22.49
C SER A 73 -4.28 -14.26 -23.61
N PHE A 74 -3.33 -13.77 -24.38
CA PHE A 74 -3.58 -12.95 -25.54
C PHE A 74 -2.58 -13.23 -26.65
N VAL A 75 -2.97 -12.88 -27.87
CA VAL A 75 -2.13 -13.03 -29.05
C VAL A 75 -1.71 -11.64 -29.51
N THR A 76 -0.42 -11.45 -29.68
CA THR A 76 0.15 -10.22 -30.23
C THR A 76 -0.02 -10.16 -31.76
N PRO A 77 0.09 -8.97 -32.37
CA PRO A 77 -0.11 -8.82 -33.85
C PRO A 77 0.85 -9.67 -34.72
N ASP A 78 1.97 -10.08 -34.16
CA ASP A 78 2.93 -11.00 -34.77
C ASP A 78 2.53 -12.49 -34.69
N GLY A 79 1.37 -12.80 -34.09
CA GLY A 79 0.82 -14.13 -33.95
C GLY A 79 1.35 -14.95 -32.78
N VAL A 80 2.13 -14.33 -31.88
CA VAL A 80 2.68 -15.01 -30.71
C VAL A 80 1.67 -14.96 -29.56
N THR A 81 1.45 -16.13 -28.93
CA THR A 81 0.60 -16.22 -27.73
C THR A 81 1.40 -15.92 -26.48
N HIS A 82 0.93 -14.96 -25.67
CA HIS A 82 1.52 -14.59 -24.40
C HIS A 82 0.61 -14.93 -23.23
N ASN A 83 1.21 -15.51 -22.19
CA ASN A 83 0.57 -15.85 -20.93
C ASN A 83 1.35 -15.18 -19.80
N PRO A 84 1.12 -13.89 -19.51
CA PRO A 84 1.88 -13.14 -18.50
C PRO A 84 1.87 -13.83 -17.15
N GLN A 85 3.05 -14.12 -16.60
CA GLN A 85 3.18 -14.88 -15.33
C GLN A 85 2.53 -14.14 -14.15
N LEU A 86 2.57 -12.83 -14.17
CA LEU A 86 1.96 -11.99 -13.13
C LEU A 86 0.46 -11.77 -13.37
N GLY A 87 -0.06 -12.09 -14.56
CA GLY A 87 -1.43 -11.81 -14.97
C GLY A 87 -1.79 -10.32 -14.90
N VAL A 88 -3.07 -10.01 -15.00
CA VAL A 88 -3.57 -8.64 -14.81
C VAL A 88 -3.92 -8.39 -13.33
N LEU A 89 -3.51 -7.23 -12.82
CA LEU A 89 -3.74 -6.83 -11.43
C LEU A 89 -5.13 -6.22 -11.25
N TYR A 90 -5.72 -6.51 -10.08
CA TYR A 90 -7.00 -5.93 -9.62
C TYR A 90 -8.13 -5.98 -10.65
N PRO A 91 -8.38 -7.14 -11.25
CA PRO A 91 -9.49 -7.28 -12.17
C PRO A 91 -10.78 -7.25 -11.36
N THR A 92 -11.59 -6.20 -11.52
CA THR A 92 -12.92 -6.16 -10.90
C THR A 92 -13.88 -6.98 -11.75
N ASN A 93 -14.50 -7.99 -11.13
CA ASN A 93 -15.60 -8.77 -11.70
C ASN A 93 -15.28 -9.51 -13.02
N LEU A 94 -14.04 -9.97 -13.21
CA LEU A 94 -13.73 -10.85 -14.33
C LEU A 94 -14.24 -12.27 -14.07
N ILE A 95 -14.65 -12.93 -15.17
CA ILE A 95 -15.12 -14.31 -15.16
C ILE A 95 -14.21 -15.11 -16.10
N ALA A 96 -13.84 -16.34 -15.73
CA ALA A 96 -13.07 -17.22 -16.60
C ALA A 96 -13.79 -17.43 -17.94
N GLY A 97 -13.07 -17.37 -19.05
CA GLY A 97 -13.59 -17.42 -20.42
C GLY A 97 -14.07 -16.05 -20.96
N GLN A 98 -14.05 -14.99 -20.13
CA GLN A 98 -14.39 -13.65 -20.59
C GLN A 98 -13.26 -13.09 -21.47
N ARG A 99 -13.63 -12.32 -22.48
CA ARG A 99 -12.69 -11.54 -23.29
C ARG A 99 -12.64 -10.11 -22.79
N ILE A 100 -11.43 -9.58 -22.65
CA ILE A 100 -11.15 -8.23 -22.19
C ILE A 100 -10.11 -7.57 -23.09
N ASP A 101 -10.20 -6.27 -23.23
CA ASP A 101 -9.16 -5.52 -23.93
C ASP A 101 -8.01 -5.23 -22.96
N VAL A 102 -6.80 -5.49 -23.43
CA VAL A 102 -5.56 -5.29 -22.68
C VAL A 102 -4.60 -4.39 -23.44
N GLU A 103 -3.82 -3.65 -22.68
CA GLU A 103 -2.69 -2.86 -23.15
C GLU A 103 -1.42 -3.49 -22.60
N PHE A 104 -0.41 -3.64 -23.44
CA PHE A 104 0.87 -4.25 -23.08
C PHE A 104 2.04 -3.45 -23.66
N ALA A 105 3.21 -3.59 -23.07
CA ALA A 105 4.42 -3.06 -23.67
C ALA A 105 4.91 -4.02 -24.78
N LYS A 106 5.09 -3.53 -26.02
CA LYS A 106 5.57 -4.37 -27.13
C LYS A 106 6.96 -4.93 -26.89
N SER A 107 7.80 -4.17 -26.18
CA SER A 107 9.14 -4.57 -25.77
C SER A 107 9.15 -5.63 -24.66
N ASP A 108 8.07 -5.72 -23.87
CA ASP A 108 7.91 -6.68 -22.78
C ASP A 108 6.42 -7.03 -22.61
N PRO A 109 5.90 -8.01 -23.36
CA PRO A 109 4.49 -8.41 -23.31
C PRO A 109 4.03 -8.97 -21.94
N ASP A 110 4.94 -9.29 -21.03
CA ASP A 110 4.59 -9.66 -19.65
C ASP A 110 4.10 -8.46 -18.84
N LEU A 111 4.45 -7.23 -19.24
CA LEU A 111 3.88 -6.01 -18.72
C LEU A 111 2.54 -5.70 -19.39
N VAL A 112 1.47 -6.23 -18.82
CA VAL A 112 0.10 -6.11 -19.32
C VAL A 112 -0.82 -5.49 -18.28
N ARG A 113 -1.76 -4.67 -18.73
CA ARG A 113 -2.84 -4.10 -17.93
C ARG A 113 -4.18 -4.17 -18.65
N VAL A 114 -5.28 -4.12 -17.91
CA VAL A 114 -6.61 -3.96 -18.50
C VAL A 114 -6.70 -2.57 -19.14
N SER A 115 -7.19 -2.50 -20.36
CA SER A 115 -7.32 -1.24 -21.11
C SER A 115 -8.10 -0.18 -20.33
N GLY A 116 -7.63 1.07 -20.40
CA GLY A 116 -8.22 2.19 -19.68
C GLY A 116 -7.88 2.27 -18.19
N ARG A 117 -7.03 1.38 -17.65
CA ARG A 117 -6.51 1.46 -16.28
C ARG A 117 -5.07 1.91 -16.30
N ASN A 118 -4.79 2.95 -15.52
CA ASN A 118 -3.45 3.53 -15.40
C ASN A 118 -2.99 3.53 -13.93
N ALA A 119 -1.78 3.99 -13.69
CA ALA A 119 -1.17 4.09 -12.36
C ALA A 119 -1.99 4.94 -11.37
N SER A 120 -2.92 5.78 -11.83
CA SER A 120 -3.76 6.59 -10.94
C SER A 120 -4.60 5.76 -9.97
N VAL A 121 -4.95 4.53 -10.35
CA VAL A 121 -5.66 3.58 -9.47
C VAL A 121 -4.85 3.24 -8.22
N ALA A 122 -3.51 3.28 -8.28
CA ALA A 122 -2.63 3.02 -7.14
C ALA A 122 -2.45 4.25 -6.23
N ILE A 123 -2.67 5.47 -6.74
CA ILE A 123 -2.44 6.71 -5.99
C ILE A 123 -3.42 6.84 -4.82
N ILE A 124 -4.70 6.58 -5.04
CA ILE A 124 -5.75 6.73 -4.01
C ILE A 124 -5.49 5.83 -2.80
N PRO A 125 -5.29 4.51 -2.93
CA PRO A 125 -5.00 3.66 -1.79
C PRO A 125 -3.66 4.01 -1.11
N ALA A 126 -2.61 4.36 -1.86
CA ALA A 126 -1.34 4.77 -1.28
C ALA A 126 -1.46 6.07 -0.48
N ALA A 127 -2.15 7.08 -1.02
CA ALA A 127 -2.42 8.33 -0.32
C ALA A 127 -3.24 8.10 0.95
N SER A 128 -4.27 7.24 0.89
CA SER A 128 -5.09 6.92 2.07
C SER A 128 -4.28 6.26 3.19
N VAL A 129 -3.37 5.35 2.85
CA VAL A 129 -2.46 4.73 3.83
C VAL A 129 -1.59 5.78 4.52
N ILE A 130 -1.01 6.72 3.77
CA ILE A 130 -0.20 7.81 4.33
C ILE A 130 -1.06 8.69 5.25
N VAL A 131 -2.22 9.14 4.79
CA VAL A 131 -3.13 9.99 5.57
C VAL A 131 -3.55 9.31 6.87
N VAL A 132 -4.00 8.07 6.83
CA VAL A 132 -4.40 7.30 8.02
C VAL A 132 -3.23 7.13 8.98
N THR A 133 -2.05 6.81 8.47
CA THR A 133 -0.84 6.67 9.29
C THR A 133 -0.55 7.95 10.06
N TRP A 134 -0.62 9.11 9.43
CA TRP A 134 -0.36 10.39 10.09
C TRP A 134 -1.52 10.88 10.94
N LEU A 135 -2.76 10.55 10.64
CA LEU A 135 -3.91 10.80 11.52
C LEU A 135 -3.79 10.08 12.86
N ILE A 136 -3.10 8.95 12.91
CA ILE A 136 -2.84 8.21 14.15
C ILE A 136 -1.53 8.69 14.79
N ALA A 137 -0.45 8.83 14.02
CA ALA A 137 0.86 9.17 14.54
C ALA A 137 0.94 10.60 15.09
N ALA A 138 0.35 11.59 14.41
CA ALA A 138 0.43 12.98 14.81
C ALA A 138 -0.23 13.26 16.19
N PRO A 139 -1.48 12.86 16.46
CA PRO A 139 -2.06 13.05 17.78
C PRO A 139 -1.32 12.27 18.86
N ALA A 140 -0.83 11.05 18.59
CA ALA A 140 -0.02 10.30 19.55
C ALA A 140 1.26 11.06 19.92
N LEU A 141 1.95 11.62 18.95
CA LEU A 141 3.15 12.44 19.16
C LEU A 141 2.84 13.74 19.93
N LEU A 142 1.69 14.38 19.64
CA LEU A 142 1.25 15.58 20.36
C LEU A 142 0.95 15.30 21.83
N VAL A 143 0.28 14.18 22.13
CA VAL A 143 0.00 13.78 23.52
C VAL A 143 1.29 13.52 24.28
N ILE A 144 2.24 12.79 23.69
CA ILE A 144 3.55 12.54 24.33
C ILE A 144 4.27 13.87 24.59
N ARG A 145 4.29 14.78 23.61
CA ARG A 145 4.93 16.10 23.76
C ARG A 145 4.30 16.98 24.82
N ARG A 146 2.96 16.95 24.95
CA ARG A 146 2.25 17.72 26.00
C ARG A 146 2.59 17.20 27.39
N ARG A 147 2.66 15.88 27.58
CA ARG A 147 3.04 15.26 28.85
C ARG A 147 4.49 15.59 29.25
N ASP A 148 5.42 15.60 28.28
CA ASP A 148 6.81 15.98 28.54
C ASP A 148 6.94 17.44 29.03
N ARG A 149 6.10 18.35 28.51
CA ARG A 149 6.08 19.76 28.95
C ARG A 149 5.50 19.95 30.36
N GLN A 150 4.49 19.17 30.71
CA GLN A 150 3.87 19.27 32.06
C GLN A 150 4.83 18.82 33.16
N ASP A 151 5.62 17.78 32.90
CA ASP A 151 6.61 17.27 33.84
C ASP A 151 7.76 18.29 34.11
N LEU A 152 8.07 19.17 33.14
CA LEU A 152 9.09 20.21 33.28
C LEU A 152 8.62 21.44 34.09
N VAL A 153 7.32 21.63 34.23
CA VAL A 153 6.74 22.80 34.97
C VAL A 153 6.50 22.45 36.43
N HIS A 154 6.41 21.18 36.80
CA HIS A 154 6.07 20.71 38.15
C HIS A 154 7.26 20.02 38.85
N GLY A 155 8.45 19.97 38.27
CA GLY A 155 9.69 19.49 38.86
C GLY A 155 10.70 20.61 39.05
#